data_a3cc4291dc8a8ec9642ebb0b0b723f75
#
_entry.id   a3cc4291dc8a8ec9642ebb0b0b723f75
#
_cell.length_a   1.000
_cell.length_b   1.000
_cell.length_c   1.000
_cell.angle_alpha   90.00
_cell.angle_beta   90.00
_cell.angle_gamma   90.00
#
_symmetry.space_group_name_H-M   'P 1'
#
loop_
_entity.id
_entity.type
_entity.pdbx_description
1 polymer ?
#
loop_
_entity_poly.entity_id
_entity_poly.type
_entity_poly.pdbx_seq_one_letter_code
_entity_poly.pdbx_strand_id
1 'polypeptide(L)'
;EFANIIDDEDYECGLPIAIDGTNSGVQHYAAASLSATDGEMVNLTNTERPQDVYQRVADNALMKLQKISDKVDLDETILSLYPNYEGKLRSQAYRDRKKTFPELARLWLDYGVSRSTVKRNCMTYGYSSKKYGFSDQLVDDFMKPLKDKVMRGEIDRHPFEDVERKAASFLAAINYQAIEEVISSVADGMEFFQATVDALSTENKAMRWETPIGFPVVQKYTYWNAKKVRIFLYDRVAMVEKRSQITVRERDENKIDRKKSRSAISPNIIHSMDASHLMSTVLHCKEE
;
A
#
# COMPACT_ATOMS: atom_id res chain seq x y z
N GLU A 1 -27.77 15.20 23.90
CA GLU A 1 -26.61 16.06 24.16
C GLU A 1 -26.35 17.02 22.98
N PHE A 2 -26.39 16.60 21.72
CA PHE A 2 -26.21 17.50 20.56
C PHE A 2 -27.19 18.68 20.52
N ALA A 3 -28.45 18.50 20.95
CA ALA A 3 -29.42 19.59 21.01
C ALA A 3 -29.07 20.66 22.07
N ASN A 4 -28.41 20.26 23.13
CA ASN A 4 -28.02 21.20 24.19
C ASN A 4 -26.82 22.08 23.80
N ILE A 5 -25.92 21.55 22.90
CA ILE A 5 -24.77 22.34 22.40
C ILE A 5 -25.21 23.51 21.50
N ILE A 6 -26.37 23.40 20.84
CA ILE A 6 -26.89 24.44 19.95
C ILE A 6 -27.40 25.65 20.78
N ASP A 7 -27.90 25.41 21.98
CA ASP A 7 -28.53 26.41 22.84
C ASP A 7 -27.58 26.99 23.91
N ASP A 8 -26.45 26.34 24.16
CA ASP A 8 -25.47 26.75 25.19
C ASP A 8 -24.05 26.49 24.70
N GLU A 9 -23.32 27.57 24.37
CA GLU A 9 -21.93 27.50 23.86
C GLU A 9 -20.93 27.00 24.91
N ASP A 10 -21.28 27.11 26.19
CA ASP A 10 -20.45 26.69 27.33
C ASP A 10 -20.82 25.28 27.83
N TYR A 11 -21.68 24.54 27.10
CA TYR A 11 -22.08 23.19 27.47
C TYR A 11 -20.90 22.19 27.38
N GLU A 12 -20.52 21.63 28.52
CA GLU A 12 -19.51 20.57 28.58
C GLU A 12 -20.09 19.21 28.11
N CYS A 13 -19.60 18.73 26.97
CA CYS A 13 -20.02 17.49 26.40
C CYS A 13 -19.10 16.33 26.81
N GLY A 14 -19.63 15.33 27.52
CA GLY A 14 -18.90 14.14 27.95
C GLY A 14 -18.82 13.01 26.89
N LEU A 15 -19.25 13.27 25.64
CA LEU A 15 -19.15 12.27 24.58
C LEU A 15 -17.70 12.09 24.12
N PRO A 16 -17.21 10.85 24.01
CA PRO A 16 -15.88 10.59 23.47
C PRO A 16 -15.75 11.09 22.03
N ILE A 17 -14.71 11.89 21.76
CA ILE A 17 -14.37 12.36 20.42
C ILE A 17 -13.23 11.51 19.89
N ALA A 18 -13.42 10.92 18.71
CA ALA A 18 -12.35 10.22 18.02
C ALA A 18 -11.41 11.22 17.37
N ILE A 19 -10.13 11.16 17.73
CA ILE A 19 -9.05 11.95 17.12
C ILE A 19 -8.15 10.98 16.36
N ASP A 20 -7.86 11.30 15.09
CA ASP A 20 -7.03 10.45 14.22
C ASP A 20 -6.01 11.31 13.47
N GLY A 21 -4.82 10.74 13.20
CA GLY A 21 -3.79 11.36 12.38
C GLY A 21 -4.11 11.24 10.90
N THR A 22 -3.64 12.19 10.09
CA THR A 22 -3.87 12.17 8.63
C THR A 22 -3.29 10.92 7.98
N ASN A 23 -2.04 10.57 8.32
CA ASN A 23 -1.35 9.35 7.92
C ASN A 23 -0.10 9.20 8.79
N SER A 24 -0.18 8.42 9.88
CA SER A 24 0.91 8.28 10.85
C SER A 24 2.22 7.81 10.22
N GLY A 25 2.15 6.89 9.25
CA GLY A 25 3.33 6.39 8.55
C GLY A 25 4.10 7.50 7.82
N VAL A 26 3.40 8.36 7.08
CA VAL A 26 4.02 9.51 6.40
C VAL A 26 4.49 10.55 7.41
N GLN A 27 3.73 10.79 8.49
CA GLN A 27 4.14 11.71 9.56
C GLN A 27 5.45 11.29 10.20
N HIS A 28 5.63 10.00 10.51
CA HIS A 28 6.89 9.48 11.06
C HIS A 28 8.06 9.60 10.08
N TYR A 29 7.85 9.31 8.79
CA TYR A 29 8.90 9.49 7.78
C TYR A 29 9.27 10.96 7.61
N ALA A 30 8.29 11.85 7.51
CA ALA A 30 8.51 13.29 7.38
C ALA A 30 9.28 13.86 8.58
N ALA A 31 8.90 13.44 9.80
CA ALA A 31 9.60 13.84 11.02
C ALA A 31 11.04 13.31 11.04
N ALA A 32 11.26 12.02 10.75
CA ALA A 32 12.57 11.41 10.76
C ALA A 32 13.53 11.97 9.71
N SER A 33 13.01 12.36 8.54
CA SER A 33 13.77 12.98 7.45
C SER A 33 13.86 14.50 7.54
N LEU A 34 13.17 15.14 8.50
CA LEU A 34 13.02 16.59 8.62
C LEU A 34 12.45 17.22 7.35
N SER A 35 11.59 16.50 6.62
CA SER A 35 10.93 16.99 5.41
C SER A 35 9.76 17.92 5.78
N ALA A 36 9.98 19.23 5.67
CA ALA A 36 8.94 20.22 5.91
C ALA A 36 7.78 20.07 4.91
N THR A 37 8.09 19.80 3.63
CA THR A 37 7.10 19.65 2.56
C THR A 37 6.15 18.48 2.81
N ASP A 38 6.69 17.29 3.13
CA ASP A 38 5.86 16.12 3.40
C ASP A 38 5.13 16.26 4.75
N GLY A 39 5.77 16.91 5.74
CA GLY A 39 5.16 17.24 7.03
C GLY A 39 3.94 18.15 6.89
N GLU A 40 4.01 19.14 6.01
CA GLU A 40 2.89 20.02 5.68
C GLU A 40 1.72 19.23 5.07
N MET A 41 1.99 18.36 4.12
CA MET A 41 0.95 17.56 3.44
C MET A 41 0.18 16.62 4.36
N VAL A 42 0.76 16.22 5.47
CA VAL A 42 0.14 15.34 6.48
C VAL A 42 -0.21 16.04 7.80
N ASN A 43 -0.26 17.36 7.77
CA ASN A 43 -0.66 18.19 8.91
C ASN A 43 0.21 18.00 10.17
N LEU A 44 1.50 17.72 9.97
CA LEU A 44 2.48 17.66 11.04
C LEU A 44 3.02 19.05 11.39
N THR A 45 3.03 19.97 10.43
CA THR A 45 3.42 21.36 10.59
C THR A 45 2.20 22.27 10.51
N ASN A 46 2.30 23.45 11.12
CA ASN A 46 1.19 24.40 11.14
C ASN A 46 0.97 25.02 9.76
N THR A 47 -0.22 24.88 9.23
CA THR A 47 -0.68 25.44 7.96
C THR A 47 -1.97 26.20 8.17
N GLU A 48 -2.25 27.21 7.32
CA GLU A 48 -3.51 27.99 7.41
C GLU A 48 -4.77 27.12 7.25
N ARG A 49 -4.66 26.03 6.48
CA ARG A 49 -5.75 25.08 6.23
C ARG A 49 -5.23 23.67 6.26
N PRO A 50 -6.00 22.71 6.81
CA PRO A 50 -5.63 21.31 6.78
C PRO A 50 -5.39 20.82 5.33
N GLN A 51 -4.31 20.10 5.13
CA GLN A 51 -3.92 19.51 3.85
C GLN A 51 -4.47 18.09 3.73
N ASP A 52 -4.70 17.64 2.50
CA ASP A 52 -5.12 16.26 2.19
C ASP A 52 -4.15 15.62 1.20
N VAL A 53 -3.21 14.85 1.73
CA VAL A 53 -2.21 14.13 0.94
C VAL A 53 -2.86 13.17 -0.07
N TYR A 54 -4.00 12.58 0.29
CA TYR A 54 -4.71 11.66 -0.61
C TYR A 54 -5.29 12.39 -1.82
N GLN A 55 -5.84 13.59 -1.60
CA GLN A 55 -6.34 14.40 -2.71
C GLN A 55 -5.19 14.85 -3.61
N ARG A 56 -4.06 15.25 -3.05
CA ARG A 56 -2.85 15.59 -3.83
C ARG A 56 -2.38 14.44 -4.72
N VAL A 57 -2.36 13.22 -4.19
CA VAL A 57 -2.01 12.02 -4.97
C VAL A 57 -3.05 11.74 -6.04
N ALA A 58 -4.34 11.91 -5.75
CA ALA A 58 -5.40 11.74 -6.74
C ALA A 58 -5.28 12.73 -7.90
N ASP A 59 -5.00 13.99 -7.60
CA ASP A 59 -4.81 15.05 -8.61
C ASP A 59 -3.59 14.75 -9.50
N ASN A 60 -2.48 14.29 -8.91
CA ASN A 60 -1.30 13.86 -9.68
C ASN A 60 -1.62 12.64 -10.56
N ALA A 61 -2.34 11.66 -10.04
CA ALA A 61 -2.79 10.50 -10.81
C ALA A 61 -3.70 10.89 -11.98
N LEU A 62 -4.63 11.84 -11.76
CA LEU A 62 -5.50 12.38 -12.81
C LEU A 62 -4.69 13.09 -13.91
N MET A 63 -3.71 13.91 -13.56
CA MET A 63 -2.84 14.56 -14.54
C MET A 63 -2.09 13.53 -15.41
N LYS A 64 -1.58 12.45 -14.80
CA LYS A 64 -0.92 11.37 -15.54
C LYS A 64 -1.88 10.62 -16.47
N LEU A 65 -3.08 10.31 -15.99
CA LEU A 65 -4.12 9.68 -16.81
C LEU A 65 -4.49 10.55 -18.00
N GLN A 66 -4.65 11.87 -17.80
CA GLN A 66 -4.96 12.80 -18.87
C GLN A 66 -3.85 12.83 -19.93
N LYS A 67 -2.57 12.97 -19.54
CA LYS A 67 -1.44 12.90 -20.45
C LYS A 67 -1.43 11.62 -21.31
N ILE A 68 -1.68 10.47 -20.67
CA ILE A 68 -1.73 9.17 -21.37
C ILE A 68 -2.94 9.10 -22.32
N SER A 69 -4.10 9.58 -21.89
CA SER A 69 -5.32 9.63 -22.71
C SER A 69 -5.13 10.47 -23.97
N ASP A 70 -4.48 11.63 -23.82
CA ASP A 70 -4.21 12.58 -24.88
C ASP A 70 -2.97 12.21 -25.70
N LYS A 71 -2.30 11.12 -25.36
CA LYS A 71 -1.09 10.60 -26.02
C LYS A 71 0.11 11.60 -25.98
N VAL A 72 0.15 12.47 -24.98
CA VAL A 72 1.28 13.39 -24.77
C VAL A 72 2.43 12.61 -24.16
N ASP A 73 3.59 12.62 -24.81
CA ASP A 73 4.82 11.90 -24.40
C ASP A 73 4.54 10.45 -23.97
N LEU A 74 3.64 9.76 -24.74
CA LEU A 74 3.09 8.48 -24.37
C LEU A 74 4.16 7.42 -24.09
N ASP A 75 5.16 7.31 -24.96
CA ASP A 75 6.20 6.29 -24.86
C ASP A 75 7.08 6.52 -23.63
N GLU A 76 7.46 7.76 -23.34
CA GLU A 76 8.24 8.13 -22.16
C GLU A 76 7.43 7.87 -20.87
N THR A 77 6.17 8.29 -20.84
CA THR A 77 5.28 8.06 -19.71
C THR A 77 5.06 6.56 -19.45
N ILE A 78 4.87 5.77 -20.51
CA ILE A 78 4.69 4.31 -20.36
C ILE A 78 5.98 3.63 -19.92
N LEU A 79 7.13 4.05 -20.41
CA LEU A 79 8.44 3.54 -19.97
C LEU A 79 8.71 3.86 -18.50
N SER A 80 8.35 5.03 -18.01
CA SER A 80 8.47 5.37 -16.59
C SER A 80 7.60 4.49 -15.69
N LEU A 81 6.37 4.17 -16.11
CA LEU A 81 5.47 3.26 -15.39
C LEU A 81 5.93 1.79 -15.45
N TYR A 82 6.49 1.40 -16.58
CA TYR A 82 6.87 0.01 -16.90
C TYR A 82 8.25 -0.04 -17.55
N PRO A 83 9.36 0.06 -16.79
CA PRO A 83 10.72 0.11 -17.33
C PRO A 83 11.11 -1.06 -18.25
N ASN A 84 10.45 -2.20 -18.09
CA ASN A 84 10.68 -3.42 -18.90
C ASN A 84 9.69 -3.56 -20.07
N TYR A 85 8.99 -2.49 -20.43
CA TYR A 85 7.92 -2.56 -21.44
C TYR A 85 8.42 -2.82 -22.86
N GLU A 86 9.59 -2.30 -23.24
CA GLU A 86 10.18 -2.50 -24.57
C GLU A 86 10.34 -3.99 -24.95
N GLY A 87 10.69 -4.84 -23.99
CA GLY A 87 10.79 -6.29 -24.20
C GLY A 87 9.44 -6.97 -24.46
N LYS A 88 8.33 -6.39 -23.99
CA LYS A 88 6.97 -6.94 -24.14
C LYS A 88 6.25 -6.46 -25.39
N LEU A 89 6.61 -5.29 -25.94
CA LEU A 89 6.07 -4.75 -27.19
C LEU A 89 6.35 -5.65 -28.41
N ARG A 90 7.40 -6.48 -28.34
CA ARG A 90 7.83 -7.35 -29.44
C ARG A 90 6.96 -8.61 -29.61
N SER A 91 6.12 -8.98 -28.67
CA SER A 91 5.23 -10.11 -28.82
C SER A 91 3.92 -9.70 -29.50
N GLN A 92 3.73 -10.11 -30.74
CA GLN A 92 2.56 -9.81 -31.58
C GLN A 92 1.23 -10.27 -30.95
N ALA A 93 1.27 -11.31 -30.12
CA ALA A 93 0.12 -11.81 -29.36
C ALA A 93 -0.43 -10.83 -28.29
N TYR A 94 0.34 -9.81 -27.93
CA TYR A 94 -0.08 -8.80 -26.97
C TYR A 94 -0.90 -7.67 -27.64
N ARG A 95 -0.80 -7.51 -28.95
CA ARG A 95 -1.45 -6.43 -29.71
C ARG A 95 -2.93 -6.69 -29.99
N ASP A 96 -3.34 -7.94 -30.13
CA ASP A 96 -4.61 -8.27 -30.77
C ASP A 96 -5.83 -8.45 -29.84
N ARG A 97 -5.68 -8.37 -28.53
CA ARG A 97 -6.78 -8.71 -27.60
C ARG A 97 -7.02 -7.78 -26.41
N LYS A 98 -6.35 -6.65 -26.27
CA LYS A 98 -6.47 -5.85 -25.04
C LYS A 98 -6.46 -4.35 -25.32
N LYS A 99 -7.36 -3.60 -24.64
CA LYS A 99 -7.39 -2.15 -24.66
C LYS A 99 -5.98 -1.57 -24.47
N THR A 100 -5.66 -0.54 -25.23
CA THR A 100 -4.39 0.20 -25.16
C THR A 100 -4.32 1.02 -23.87
N PHE A 101 -3.14 1.54 -23.51
CA PHE A 101 -3.01 2.39 -22.33
C PHE A 101 -3.87 3.66 -22.39
N PRO A 102 -3.97 4.39 -23.53
CA PRO A 102 -4.91 5.50 -23.65
C PRO A 102 -6.38 5.11 -23.43
N GLU A 103 -6.81 3.95 -23.90
CA GLU A 103 -8.18 3.46 -23.65
C GLU A 103 -8.40 3.11 -22.17
N LEU A 104 -7.40 2.53 -21.48
CA LEU A 104 -7.48 2.28 -20.05
C LEU A 104 -7.50 3.60 -19.24
N ALA A 105 -6.74 4.60 -19.68
CA ALA A 105 -6.75 5.92 -19.06
C ALA A 105 -8.13 6.57 -19.18
N ARG A 106 -8.76 6.51 -20.37
CA ARG A 106 -10.12 7.03 -20.57
C ARG A 106 -11.15 6.34 -19.68
N LEU A 107 -11.09 5.00 -19.56
CA LEU A 107 -12.00 4.28 -18.66
C LEU A 107 -11.92 4.78 -17.22
N TRP A 108 -10.71 5.06 -16.73
CA TRP A 108 -10.54 5.60 -15.38
C TRP A 108 -10.96 7.07 -15.27
N LEU A 109 -10.74 7.88 -16.31
CA LEU A 109 -11.21 9.26 -16.35
C LEU A 109 -12.75 9.32 -16.38
N ASP A 110 -13.41 8.45 -17.15
CA ASP A 110 -14.85 8.35 -17.26
C ASP A 110 -15.49 7.83 -15.95
N TYR A 111 -14.84 6.86 -15.29
CA TYR A 111 -15.26 6.35 -13.99
C TYR A 111 -15.09 7.38 -12.86
N GLY A 112 -14.05 8.17 -12.95
CA GLY A 112 -13.64 9.15 -11.96
C GLY A 112 -12.61 8.61 -10.96
N VAL A 113 -11.41 9.19 -10.97
CA VAL A 113 -10.39 8.95 -9.96
C VAL A 113 -10.53 10.03 -8.88
N SER A 114 -10.63 9.60 -7.64
CA SER A 114 -10.86 10.46 -6.50
C SER A 114 -9.98 10.06 -5.32
N ARG A 115 -10.06 10.83 -4.25
CA ARG A 115 -9.44 10.52 -2.96
C ARG A 115 -9.63 9.05 -2.53
N SER A 116 -10.83 8.50 -2.73
CA SER A 116 -11.15 7.12 -2.33
C SER A 116 -10.37 6.07 -3.14
N THR A 117 -10.08 6.32 -4.42
CA THR A 117 -9.35 5.37 -5.28
C THR A 117 -7.86 5.27 -4.97
N VAL A 118 -7.30 6.27 -4.29
CA VAL A 118 -5.87 6.30 -3.95
C VAL A 118 -5.60 6.07 -2.47
N LYS A 119 -6.58 6.33 -1.58
CA LYS A 119 -6.39 6.34 -0.12
C LYS A 119 -5.73 5.07 0.40
N ARG A 120 -6.26 3.89 0.06
CA ARG A 120 -5.73 2.61 0.56
C ARG A 120 -4.31 2.33 0.03
N ASN A 121 -4.04 2.68 -1.22
CA ASN A 121 -2.70 2.56 -1.79
C ASN A 121 -1.71 3.47 -1.05
N CYS A 122 -2.07 4.74 -0.78
CA CYS A 122 -1.24 5.66 0.00
C CYS A 122 -0.96 5.13 1.42
N MET A 123 -2.00 4.65 2.11
CA MET A 123 -1.85 4.12 3.48
C MET A 123 -0.89 2.94 3.54
N THR A 124 -0.92 2.06 2.53
CA THR A 124 -0.11 0.84 2.52
C THR A 124 1.25 1.01 1.85
N TYR A 125 1.49 2.13 1.17
CA TYR A 125 2.77 2.42 0.53
C TYR A 125 3.92 2.41 1.53
N GLY A 126 3.80 3.16 2.63
CA GLY A 126 4.78 3.21 3.71
C GLY A 126 5.05 1.86 4.39
N TYR A 127 4.16 0.89 4.20
CA TYR A 127 4.31 -0.49 4.67
C TYR A 127 4.90 -1.44 3.62
N SER A 128 5.63 -0.90 2.64
CA SER A 128 6.30 -1.65 1.57
C SER A 128 5.34 -2.40 0.62
N SER A 129 4.09 -1.98 0.52
CA SER A 129 3.19 -2.52 -0.50
C SER A 129 3.69 -2.14 -1.90
N LYS A 130 3.59 -3.07 -2.84
CA LYS A 130 4.07 -2.90 -4.23
C LYS A 130 2.90 -2.76 -5.19
N LYS A 131 3.19 -2.39 -6.45
CA LYS A 131 2.20 -2.23 -7.54
C LYS A 131 1.20 -3.41 -7.63
N TYR A 132 1.66 -4.65 -7.35
CA TYR A 132 0.79 -5.83 -7.35
C TYR A 132 -0.24 -5.77 -6.21
N GLY A 133 0.20 -5.46 -4.98
CA GLY A 133 -0.71 -5.29 -3.84
C GLY A 133 -1.70 -4.15 -4.04
N PHE A 134 -1.27 -3.05 -4.65
CA PHE A 134 -2.15 -1.95 -5.03
C PHE A 134 -3.24 -2.39 -6.01
N SER A 135 -2.85 -3.20 -7.01
CA SER A 135 -3.81 -3.76 -7.97
C SER A 135 -4.85 -4.65 -7.30
N ASP A 136 -4.43 -5.52 -6.37
CA ASP A 136 -5.37 -6.37 -5.62
C ASP A 136 -6.32 -5.53 -4.74
N GLN A 137 -5.82 -4.47 -4.09
CA GLN A 137 -6.65 -3.54 -3.33
C GLN A 137 -7.71 -2.86 -4.22
N LEU A 138 -7.32 -2.38 -5.41
CA LEU A 138 -8.26 -1.77 -6.35
C LEU A 138 -9.31 -2.76 -6.88
N VAL A 139 -8.92 -4.02 -7.07
CA VAL A 139 -9.87 -5.08 -7.42
C VAL A 139 -10.86 -5.32 -6.30
N ASP A 140 -10.39 -5.40 -5.06
CA ASP A 140 -11.24 -5.66 -3.90
C ASP A 140 -12.18 -4.49 -3.59
N ASP A 141 -11.68 -3.26 -3.67
CA ASP A 141 -12.42 -2.06 -3.25
C ASP A 141 -13.38 -1.53 -4.33
N PHE A 142 -13.07 -1.75 -5.62
CA PHE A 142 -13.85 -1.19 -6.73
C PHE A 142 -14.39 -2.24 -7.70
N MET A 143 -13.55 -3.16 -8.22
CA MET A 143 -13.98 -4.06 -9.28
C MET A 143 -14.99 -5.10 -8.79
N LYS A 144 -14.75 -5.71 -7.62
CA LYS A 144 -15.68 -6.68 -7.04
C LYS A 144 -17.03 -6.06 -6.67
N PRO A 145 -17.09 -4.91 -5.94
CA PRO A 145 -18.36 -4.25 -5.65
C PRO A 145 -19.15 -3.83 -6.91
N LEU A 146 -18.46 -3.38 -7.96
CA LEU A 146 -19.10 -3.07 -9.23
C LEU A 146 -19.71 -4.32 -9.89
N LYS A 147 -19.01 -5.44 -9.85
CA LYS A 147 -19.52 -6.71 -10.34
C LYS A 147 -20.75 -7.18 -9.57
N ASP A 148 -20.74 -7.01 -8.24
CA ASP A 148 -21.89 -7.33 -7.40
C ASP A 148 -23.11 -6.42 -7.73
N LYS A 149 -22.88 -5.14 -8.05
CA LYS A 149 -23.92 -4.23 -8.51
C LYS A 149 -24.55 -4.66 -9.84
N VAL A 150 -23.73 -5.12 -10.79
CA VAL A 150 -24.22 -5.69 -12.05
C VAL A 150 -25.08 -6.92 -11.79
N MET A 151 -24.62 -7.83 -10.92
CA MET A 151 -25.37 -9.06 -10.57
C MET A 151 -26.70 -8.76 -9.88
N ARG A 152 -26.80 -7.67 -9.13
CA ARG A 152 -28.03 -7.22 -8.48
C ARG A 152 -28.94 -6.39 -9.38
N GLY A 153 -28.51 -6.09 -10.61
CA GLY A 153 -29.26 -5.26 -11.54
C GLY A 153 -29.27 -3.78 -11.17
N GLU A 154 -28.37 -3.32 -10.31
CA GLU A 154 -28.24 -1.91 -9.92
C GLU A 154 -27.58 -1.07 -11.03
N ILE A 155 -26.74 -1.69 -11.85
CA ILE A 155 -26.13 -1.12 -13.05
C ILE A 155 -26.19 -2.14 -14.19
N ASP A 156 -26.43 -1.65 -15.41
CA ASP A 156 -26.62 -2.52 -16.58
C ASP A 156 -25.33 -3.19 -17.04
N ARG A 157 -24.19 -2.50 -16.91
CA ARG A 157 -22.90 -2.97 -17.40
C ARG A 157 -21.77 -2.55 -16.47
N HIS A 158 -20.75 -3.42 -16.36
CA HIS A 158 -19.54 -3.11 -15.62
C HIS A 158 -18.71 -2.03 -16.36
N PRO A 159 -18.32 -0.91 -15.72
CA PRO A 159 -17.63 0.19 -16.40
C PRO A 159 -16.31 -0.22 -17.08
N PHE A 160 -15.61 -1.22 -16.50
CA PHE A 160 -14.33 -1.72 -17.02
C PHE A 160 -14.48 -2.97 -17.90
N GLU A 161 -15.71 -3.47 -18.11
CA GLU A 161 -16.01 -4.64 -18.94
C GLU A 161 -15.09 -5.85 -18.62
N ASP A 162 -14.46 -6.44 -19.67
CA ASP A 162 -13.57 -7.60 -19.53
C ASP A 162 -12.13 -7.26 -19.16
N VAL A 163 -11.82 -5.99 -18.86
CA VAL A 163 -10.46 -5.53 -18.58
C VAL A 163 -10.23 -5.11 -17.13
N GLU A 164 -11.13 -5.49 -16.22
CA GLU A 164 -11.13 -5.14 -14.79
C GLU A 164 -9.74 -5.23 -14.15
N ARG A 165 -9.13 -6.41 -14.18
CA ARG A 165 -7.82 -6.64 -13.57
C ARG A 165 -6.69 -5.87 -14.26
N LYS A 166 -6.78 -5.69 -15.57
CA LYS A 166 -5.82 -4.89 -16.34
C LYS A 166 -5.95 -3.41 -16.01
N ALA A 167 -7.17 -2.90 -15.91
CA ALA A 167 -7.45 -1.53 -15.52
C ALA A 167 -6.97 -1.25 -14.08
N ALA A 168 -7.24 -2.16 -13.14
CA ALA A 168 -6.74 -2.06 -11.77
C ALA A 168 -5.19 -2.06 -11.71
N SER A 169 -4.53 -2.95 -12.45
CA SER A 169 -3.07 -3.00 -12.51
C SER A 169 -2.46 -1.75 -13.17
N PHE A 170 -3.14 -1.17 -14.12
CA PHE A 170 -2.73 0.06 -14.77
C PHE A 170 -2.83 1.25 -13.81
N LEU A 171 -3.97 1.46 -13.15
CA LEU A 171 -4.11 2.53 -12.14
C LEU A 171 -3.15 2.32 -10.97
N ALA A 172 -2.93 1.09 -10.54
CA ALA A 172 -1.97 0.77 -9.48
C ALA A 172 -0.54 1.25 -9.81
N ALA A 173 -0.11 1.14 -11.06
CA ALA A 173 1.19 1.66 -11.49
C ALA A 173 1.24 3.19 -11.48
N ILE A 174 0.16 3.85 -11.87
CA ILE A 174 0.02 5.31 -11.83
C ILE A 174 -0.01 5.80 -10.39
N ASN A 175 -0.83 5.19 -9.53
CA ASN A 175 -0.91 5.55 -8.11
C ASN A 175 0.44 5.38 -7.43
N TYR A 176 1.16 4.29 -7.73
CA TYR A 176 2.48 4.05 -7.16
C TYR A 176 3.46 5.17 -7.49
N GLN A 177 3.54 5.58 -8.75
CA GLN A 177 4.39 6.68 -9.18
C GLN A 177 3.91 8.04 -8.63
N ALA A 178 2.60 8.29 -8.61
CA ALA A 178 2.03 9.51 -8.06
C ALA A 178 2.35 9.68 -6.56
N ILE A 179 2.33 8.59 -5.80
CA ILE A 179 2.70 8.58 -4.39
C ILE A 179 4.19 8.90 -4.22
N GLU A 180 5.09 8.25 -4.99
CA GLU A 180 6.53 8.52 -4.94
C GLU A 180 6.87 9.98 -5.24
N GLU A 181 6.14 10.61 -6.16
CA GLU A 181 6.36 12.02 -6.50
C GLU A 181 5.80 13.00 -5.46
N VAL A 182 4.70 12.64 -4.80
CA VAL A 182 4.04 13.52 -3.82
C VAL A 182 4.69 13.42 -2.45
N ILE A 183 5.10 12.23 -2.01
CA ILE A 183 5.68 11.96 -0.67
C ILE A 183 7.04 11.27 -0.80
N SER A 184 8.04 12.03 -1.21
CA SER A 184 9.38 11.51 -1.49
C SER A 184 10.11 11.00 -0.24
N SER A 185 9.89 11.61 0.93
CA SER A 185 10.54 11.20 2.18
C SER A 185 10.24 9.75 2.58
N VAL A 186 9.04 9.27 2.24
CA VAL A 186 8.66 7.87 2.48
C VAL A 186 9.45 6.93 1.58
N ALA A 187 9.62 7.29 0.29
CA ALA A 187 10.38 6.48 -0.65
C ALA A 187 11.85 6.36 -0.22
N ASP A 188 12.48 7.49 0.09
CA ASP A 188 13.88 7.57 0.53
C ASP A 188 14.10 6.82 1.85
N GLY A 189 13.20 7.00 2.82
CA GLY A 189 13.27 6.31 4.12
C GLY A 189 13.10 4.80 3.98
N MET A 190 12.17 4.35 3.14
CA MET A 190 12.00 2.92 2.85
C MET A 190 13.25 2.33 2.17
N GLU A 191 13.83 3.03 1.21
CA GLU A 191 15.04 2.58 0.53
C GLU A 191 16.20 2.46 1.51
N PHE A 192 16.40 3.45 2.36
CA PHE A 192 17.43 3.43 3.41
C PHE A 192 17.27 2.22 4.34
N PHE A 193 16.08 1.98 4.89
CA PHE A 193 15.86 0.85 5.79
C PHE A 193 16.01 -0.50 5.08
N GLN A 194 15.53 -0.61 3.85
CA GLN A 194 15.66 -1.84 3.06
C GLN A 194 17.12 -2.14 2.70
N ALA A 195 17.90 -1.12 2.33
CA ALA A 195 19.34 -1.26 2.06
C ALA A 195 20.11 -1.68 3.33
N THR A 196 19.78 -1.09 4.49
CA THR A 196 20.37 -1.45 5.77
C THR A 196 20.09 -2.92 6.13
N VAL A 197 18.84 -3.37 5.99
CA VAL A 197 18.50 -4.78 6.24
C VAL A 197 19.16 -5.72 5.24
N ASP A 198 19.29 -5.32 3.98
CA ASP A 198 19.99 -6.12 2.98
C ASP A 198 21.46 -6.32 3.35
N ALA A 199 22.15 -5.27 3.82
CA ALA A 199 23.54 -5.35 4.29
C ALA A 199 23.67 -6.27 5.52
N LEU A 200 22.84 -6.07 6.54
CA LEU A 200 22.84 -6.91 7.75
C LEU A 200 22.52 -8.37 7.45
N SER A 201 21.55 -8.62 6.57
CA SER A 201 21.15 -9.98 6.18
C SER A 201 22.27 -10.72 5.43
N THR A 202 23.13 -10.01 4.71
CA THR A 202 24.31 -10.60 4.05
C THR A 202 25.30 -11.16 5.08
N GLU A 203 25.41 -10.50 6.22
CA GLU A 203 26.20 -10.97 7.37
C GLU A 203 25.41 -11.90 8.31
N ASN A 204 24.21 -12.28 7.92
CA ASN A 204 23.30 -13.10 8.74
C ASN A 204 22.96 -12.48 10.11
N LYS A 205 22.91 -11.15 10.18
CA LYS A 205 22.59 -10.38 11.38
C LYS A 205 21.15 -9.88 11.35
N ALA A 206 20.47 -9.93 12.50
CA ALA A 206 19.13 -9.36 12.67
C ALA A 206 19.21 -7.84 12.82
N MET A 207 18.22 -7.13 12.25
CA MET A 207 18.04 -5.70 12.49
C MET A 207 17.61 -5.45 13.93
N ARG A 208 18.19 -4.43 14.56
CA ARG A 208 17.86 -3.99 15.93
C ARG A 208 17.77 -2.47 15.96
N TRP A 209 16.82 -1.96 16.72
CA TRP A 209 16.70 -0.52 16.99
C TRP A 209 16.08 -0.31 18.37
N GLU A 210 16.17 0.89 18.85
CA GLU A 210 15.54 1.36 20.05
C GLU A 210 14.48 2.40 19.68
N THR A 211 13.33 2.32 20.30
CA THR A 211 12.25 3.28 20.08
C THR A 211 12.50 4.58 20.87
N PRO A 212 11.83 5.69 20.54
CA PRO A 212 12.00 6.96 21.26
C PRO A 212 11.79 6.91 22.77
N ILE A 213 11.04 5.91 23.25
CA ILE A 213 10.82 5.67 24.70
C ILE A 213 11.81 4.66 25.30
N GLY A 214 12.86 4.27 24.60
CA GLY A 214 13.88 3.34 25.09
C GLY A 214 13.51 1.86 24.99
N PHE A 215 12.45 1.48 24.24
CA PHE A 215 12.07 0.09 24.08
C PHE A 215 12.92 -0.59 22.99
N PRO A 216 13.66 -1.69 23.30
CA PRO A 216 14.49 -2.38 22.32
C PRO A 216 13.66 -3.29 21.41
N VAL A 217 13.82 -3.15 20.10
CA VAL A 217 13.15 -3.98 19.09
C VAL A 217 14.17 -4.81 18.33
N VAL A 218 13.84 -6.09 18.12
CA VAL A 218 14.68 -7.02 17.34
C VAL A 218 13.83 -7.65 16.24
N GLN A 219 14.18 -7.37 14.99
CA GLN A 219 13.55 -7.99 13.85
C GLN A 219 14.38 -9.18 13.37
N LYS A 220 13.98 -10.40 13.73
CA LYS A 220 14.63 -11.64 13.32
C LYS A 220 13.62 -12.55 12.60
N TYR A 221 13.56 -12.48 11.29
CA TYR A 221 12.85 -13.45 10.46
C TYR A 221 13.82 -14.54 10.00
N THR A 222 13.54 -15.76 10.37
CA THR A 222 14.36 -16.92 10.02
C THR A 222 13.86 -17.58 8.75
N TYR A 223 14.76 -18.19 8.02
CA TYR A 223 14.46 -18.87 6.76
C TYR A 223 13.69 -20.18 7.00
N TRP A 224 12.77 -20.51 6.09
CA TRP A 224 12.02 -21.75 6.11
C TRP A 224 12.45 -22.65 4.94
N ASN A 225 13.08 -23.77 5.27
CA ASN A 225 13.38 -24.81 4.29
C ASN A 225 12.08 -25.55 3.93
N ALA A 226 11.73 -25.56 2.66
CA ALA A 226 10.55 -26.27 2.16
C ALA A 226 10.96 -27.58 1.52
N LYS A 227 10.53 -28.72 2.09
CA LYS A 227 10.73 -30.06 1.53
C LYS A 227 9.39 -30.59 0.99
N LYS A 228 9.39 -30.99 -0.27
CA LYS A 228 8.23 -31.67 -0.87
C LYS A 228 8.30 -33.15 -0.54
N VAL A 229 7.32 -33.65 0.17
CA VAL A 229 7.20 -35.05 0.58
C VAL A 229 6.03 -35.69 -0.19
N ARG A 230 6.29 -36.80 -0.85
CA ARG A 230 5.24 -37.60 -1.47
C ARG A 230 4.62 -38.47 -0.40
N ILE A 231 3.30 -38.45 -0.32
CA ILE A 231 2.52 -39.26 0.61
C ILE A 231 1.52 -40.13 -0.20
N PHE A 232 1.20 -41.25 0.34
CA PHE A 232 0.19 -42.16 -0.17
C PHE A 232 -1.00 -42.10 0.77
N LEU A 233 -2.15 -41.70 0.24
CA LEU A 233 -3.42 -41.66 0.99
C LEU A 233 -4.31 -42.75 0.44
N TYR A 234 -4.80 -43.63 1.31
CA TYR A 234 -5.77 -44.63 0.92
C TYR A 234 -7.17 -44.03 1.04
N ASP A 235 -7.84 -43.89 -0.08
CA ASP A 235 -9.24 -43.48 -0.13
C ASP A 235 -10.11 -44.70 0.17
N ARG A 236 -10.69 -44.76 1.38
CA ARG A 236 -11.50 -45.91 1.84
C ARG A 236 -12.84 -46.03 1.11
N VAL A 237 -13.34 -44.94 0.52
CA VAL A 237 -14.60 -44.94 -0.23
C VAL A 237 -14.38 -45.43 -1.66
N ALA A 238 -13.34 -44.92 -2.31
CA ALA A 238 -13.01 -45.34 -3.66
C ALA A 238 -12.14 -46.58 -3.70
N MET A 239 -11.66 -47.11 -2.57
CA MET A 239 -10.78 -48.29 -2.42
C MET A 239 -9.51 -48.16 -3.27
N VAL A 240 -8.99 -46.95 -3.45
CA VAL A 240 -7.80 -46.69 -4.28
C VAL A 240 -6.74 -45.91 -3.49
N GLU A 241 -5.48 -46.20 -3.82
CA GLU A 241 -4.34 -45.43 -3.33
C GLU A 241 -4.19 -44.15 -4.14
N LYS A 242 -4.28 -43.01 -3.46
CA LYS A 242 -4.13 -41.68 -4.04
C LYS A 242 -2.78 -41.10 -3.67
N ARG A 243 -1.97 -40.80 -4.69
CA ARG A 243 -0.69 -40.14 -4.51
C ARG A 243 -0.94 -38.63 -4.32
N SER A 244 -0.42 -38.07 -3.23
CA SER A 244 -0.47 -36.64 -2.97
C SER A 244 0.92 -36.13 -2.64
N GLN A 245 1.13 -34.83 -2.81
CA GLN A 245 2.38 -34.17 -2.46
C GLN A 245 2.09 -33.07 -1.46
N ILE A 246 2.69 -33.17 -0.31
CA ILE A 246 2.63 -32.13 0.73
C ILE A 246 3.96 -31.40 0.81
N THR A 247 3.91 -30.14 1.21
CA THR A 247 5.12 -29.34 1.48
C THR A 247 5.28 -29.21 3.00
N VAL A 248 6.30 -29.84 3.52
CA VAL A 248 6.71 -29.70 4.93
C VAL A 248 7.70 -28.55 5.02
N ARG A 249 7.52 -27.65 5.97
CA ARG A 249 8.43 -26.53 6.21
C ARG A 249 9.16 -26.73 7.53
N GLU A 250 10.47 -26.63 7.47
CA GLU A 250 11.37 -26.69 8.63
C GLU A 250 12.05 -25.34 8.82
N ARG A 251 12.02 -24.82 10.04
CA ARG A 251 12.62 -23.52 10.35
C ARG A 251 14.13 -23.67 10.51
N ASP A 252 14.89 -22.85 9.81
CA ASP A 252 16.33 -22.72 9.97
C ASP A 252 16.63 -21.51 10.86
N GLU A 253 16.86 -21.74 12.13
CA GLU A 253 17.08 -20.68 13.12
C GLU A 253 18.39 -19.91 12.93
N ASN A 254 19.33 -20.51 12.19
CA ASN A 254 20.66 -19.94 11.96
C ASN A 254 20.74 -19.10 10.69
N LYS A 255 19.64 -19.05 9.90
CA LYS A 255 19.61 -18.32 8.65
C LYS A 255 18.52 -17.26 8.62
N ILE A 256 18.89 -16.03 8.31
CA ILE A 256 17.94 -14.91 8.14
C ILE A 256 17.23 -15.01 6.77
N ASP A 257 15.92 -14.85 6.79
CA ASP A 257 15.13 -14.66 5.57
C ASP A 257 15.26 -13.20 5.11
N ARG A 258 16.17 -12.95 4.18
CA ARG A 258 16.44 -11.62 3.64
C ARG A 258 15.22 -10.98 3.02
N LYS A 259 14.44 -11.74 2.21
CA LYS A 259 13.26 -11.20 1.52
C LYS A 259 12.20 -10.74 2.50
N LYS A 260 11.89 -11.58 3.48
CA LYS A 260 10.91 -11.27 4.52
C LYS A 260 11.39 -10.12 5.41
N SER A 261 12.66 -10.12 5.82
CA SER A 261 13.26 -9.05 6.63
C SER A 261 13.19 -7.71 5.89
N ARG A 262 13.54 -7.68 4.61
CA ARG A 262 13.49 -6.48 3.77
C ARG A 262 12.06 -5.93 3.60
N SER A 263 11.08 -6.78 3.36
CA SER A 263 9.70 -6.33 3.18
C SER A 263 9.03 -5.87 4.47
N ALA A 264 9.46 -6.40 5.62
CA ALA A 264 8.85 -6.15 6.92
C ALA A 264 9.49 -4.98 7.68
N ILE A 265 10.66 -4.47 7.27
CA ILE A 265 11.38 -3.46 8.07
C ILE A 265 10.59 -2.16 8.18
N SER A 266 10.08 -1.66 7.08
CA SER A 266 9.34 -0.41 7.05
C SER A 266 8.08 -0.44 7.94
N PRO A 267 7.15 -1.40 7.79
CA PRO A 267 6.00 -1.49 8.69
C PRO A 267 6.41 -1.68 10.16
N ASN A 268 7.44 -2.47 10.45
CA ASN A 268 7.84 -2.72 11.83
C ASN A 268 8.42 -1.46 12.51
N ILE A 269 9.20 -0.66 11.79
CA ILE A 269 9.68 0.63 12.32
C ILE A 269 8.52 1.58 12.55
N ILE A 270 7.64 1.78 11.56
CA ILE A 270 6.50 2.67 11.70
C ILE A 270 5.59 2.25 12.87
N HIS A 271 5.25 0.97 12.96
CA HIS A 271 4.42 0.48 14.07
C HIS A 271 5.11 0.64 15.43
N SER A 272 6.44 0.54 15.50
CA SER A 272 7.16 0.81 16.74
C SER A 272 7.15 2.28 17.13
N MET A 273 7.13 3.19 16.14
CA MET A 273 6.96 4.63 16.37
C MET A 273 5.52 4.96 16.80
N ASP A 274 4.51 4.39 16.12
CA ASP A 274 3.09 4.53 16.51
C ASP A 274 2.88 4.09 17.96
N ALA A 275 3.43 2.93 18.35
CA ALA A 275 3.34 2.43 19.72
C ALA A 275 4.02 3.36 20.73
N SER A 276 5.20 3.90 20.38
CA SER A 276 5.91 4.85 21.24
C SER A 276 5.13 6.16 21.42
N HIS A 277 4.54 6.65 20.33
CA HIS A 277 3.70 7.86 20.37
C HIS A 277 2.50 7.66 21.28
N LEU A 278 1.78 6.53 21.12
CA LEU A 278 0.65 6.19 21.98
C LEU A 278 1.04 6.11 23.46
N MET A 279 2.15 5.41 23.77
CA MET A 279 2.62 5.30 25.16
C MET A 279 3.00 6.67 25.75
N SER A 280 3.68 7.54 24.99
CA SER A 280 4.02 8.90 25.41
C SER A 280 2.78 9.73 25.66
N THR A 281 1.77 9.66 24.78
CA THR A 281 0.50 10.35 24.94
C THR A 281 -0.22 9.92 26.22
N VAL A 282 -0.30 8.61 26.50
CA VAL A 282 -0.92 8.08 27.73
C VAL A 282 -0.18 8.58 28.98
N LEU A 283 1.15 8.66 28.94
CA LEU A 283 1.93 9.19 30.06
C LEU A 283 1.64 10.67 30.31
N HIS A 284 1.61 11.50 29.25
CA HIS A 284 1.26 12.92 29.38
C HIS A 284 -0.16 13.14 29.92
N CYS A 285 -1.15 12.43 29.40
CA CYS A 285 -2.53 12.52 29.90
C CYS A 285 -2.69 12.08 31.36
N LYS A 286 -1.74 11.34 31.92
CA LYS A 286 -1.76 10.93 33.33
C LYS A 286 -1.13 11.98 34.24
N GLU A 287 -0.24 12.83 33.71
CA GLU A 287 0.44 13.90 34.45
C GLU A 287 -0.40 15.16 34.57
N GLU A 288 -1.39 15.36 33.69
CA GLU A 288 -2.41 16.40 33.74
C GLU A 288 -3.62 15.99 34.61
#